data_413869aa458c223778bdc5544f89ba24
#
_entry.id   413869aa458c223778bdc5544f89ba24
#
_cell.length_a   1.000
_cell.length_b   1.000
_cell.length_c   1.000
_cell.angle_alpha   90.00
_cell.angle_beta   90.00
_cell.angle_gamma   90.00
#
_symmetry.space_group_name_H-M   'P 1'
#
loop_
_entity.id
_entity.type
_entity.pdbx_description
1 polymer ?
#
loop_
_entity_poly.entity_id
_entity_poly.type
_entity_poly.pdbx_seq_one_letter_code
_entity_poly.pdbx_strand_id
1 'polypeptide(L)'
;DVDSANLFLKYVRSQLDPAGEAEVHAVIGVPAVADASAKDNLKTAAKGAFDGVLFIPEPFLAALGHRDESRLEDSDYQDPVANSLFIDIGAGTTDFCIVQGYFPMPEDQLSIPFAGNEVDAILDKAIREAYPEVDLPVSMVRKFKEEFSYVGEIESGARVKVPVEGKPRKIEIGKAVGEACNDLLRETFDSVRKVIAMASSQSVFALLQNIILTGGGSRIRNFAQELQRLLLEDGYENPLVTVAARESKPFVALGAMKVARAARDDQWIRP
;
A
#
# COMPACT_ATOMS: atom_id res chain seq x y z
N ASP A 1 -0.96 11.46 17.32
CA ASP A 1 -0.29 12.20 18.40
C ASP A 1 1.08 12.67 17.90
N VAL A 2 1.23 13.99 17.76
CA VAL A 2 2.42 14.66 17.19
C VAL A 2 3.63 14.48 18.11
N ASP A 3 3.42 14.50 19.42
CA ASP A 3 4.53 14.39 20.39
C ASP A 3 5.17 12.99 20.37
N SER A 4 4.35 11.94 20.30
CA SER A 4 4.85 10.57 20.15
C SER A 4 5.59 10.38 18.82
N ALA A 5 5.09 10.96 17.74
CA ALA A 5 5.77 10.94 16.44
C ALA A 5 7.13 11.69 16.52
N ASN A 6 7.18 12.86 17.17
CA ASN A 6 8.44 13.60 17.37
C ASN A 6 9.46 12.79 18.17
N LEU A 7 9.04 12.14 19.27
CA LEU A 7 9.92 11.28 20.05
C LEU A 7 10.46 10.12 19.22
N PHE A 8 9.62 9.50 18.41
CA PHE A 8 10.04 8.42 17.51
C PHE A 8 11.05 8.91 16.47
N LEU A 9 10.80 10.06 15.83
CA LEU A 9 11.71 10.63 14.83
C LEU A 9 13.07 11.03 15.46
N LYS A 10 13.07 11.58 16.66
CA LYS A 10 14.30 11.86 17.43
C LYS A 10 15.06 10.59 17.77
N TYR A 11 14.34 9.52 18.14
CA TYR A 11 14.96 8.23 18.35
C TYR A 11 15.62 7.70 17.06
N VAL A 12 14.93 7.76 15.92
CA VAL A 12 15.51 7.37 14.63
C VAL A 12 16.76 8.20 14.33
N ARG A 13 16.71 9.53 14.52
CA ARG A 13 17.88 10.42 14.36
C ARG A 13 19.05 9.97 15.22
N SER A 14 18.83 9.66 16.49
CA SER A 14 19.89 9.24 17.41
C SER A 14 20.53 7.90 17.03
N GLN A 15 19.84 7.04 16.30
CA GLN A 15 20.40 5.80 15.78
C GLN A 15 21.30 6.04 14.55
N LEU A 16 21.00 7.07 13.76
CA LEU A 16 21.76 7.42 12.55
C LEU A 16 23.00 8.27 12.87
N ASP A 17 22.85 9.18 13.80
CA ASP A 17 23.90 10.12 14.23
C ASP A 17 23.95 10.22 15.76
N PRO A 18 24.58 9.24 16.44
CA PRO A 18 24.67 9.23 17.90
C PRO A 18 25.42 10.43 18.50
N ALA A 19 26.33 11.03 17.75
CA ALA A 19 27.09 12.22 18.18
C ALA A 19 26.29 13.51 18.05
N GLY A 20 25.26 13.54 17.19
CA GLY A 20 24.44 14.71 16.93
C GLY A 20 25.16 15.82 16.13
N GLU A 21 26.21 15.46 15.41
CA GLU A 21 27.09 16.41 14.71
C GLU A 21 26.77 16.58 13.22
N ALA A 22 26.06 15.60 12.62
CA ALA A 22 25.74 15.63 11.20
C ALA A 22 24.49 16.46 10.92
N GLU A 23 24.46 17.17 9.77
CA GLU A 23 23.24 17.67 9.18
C GLU A 23 22.50 16.48 8.54
N VAL A 24 21.25 16.23 8.97
CA VAL A 24 20.47 15.08 8.52
C VAL A 24 19.17 15.55 7.87
N HIS A 25 19.02 15.20 6.60
CA HIS A 25 17.81 15.41 5.84
C HIS A 25 17.00 14.11 5.70
N ALA A 26 15.68 14.21 5.76
CA ALA A 26 14.79 13.05 5.70
C ALA A 26 13.74 13.20 4.61
N VAL A 27 13.58 12.16 3.79
CA VAL A 27 12.39 11.99 2.93
C VAL A 27 11.39 11.11 3.67
N ILE A 28 10.19 11.62 3.90
CA ILE A 28 9.13 10.96 4.65
C ILE A 28 8.01 10.60 3.67
N GLY A 29 7.72 9.29 3.57
CA GLY A 29 6.56 8.81 2.83
C GLY A 29 5.27 9.24 3.52
N VAL A 30 4.29 9.66 2.73
CA VAL A 30 2.95 10.03 3.20
C VAL A 30 1.91 9.31 2.36
N PRO A 31 0.71 9.03 2.90
CA PRO A 31 -0.39 8.51 2.08
C PRO A 31 -0.65 9.38 0.85
N ALA A 32 -1.17 8.76 -0.22
CA ALA A 32 -1.37 9.42 -1.51
C ALA A 32 -2.12 10.76 -1.38
N VAL A 33 -3.18 10.80 -0.57
CA VAL A 33 -3.98 12.00 -0.31
C VAL A 33 -3.82 12.42 1.16
N ALA A 34 -2.63 12.90 1.53
CA ALA A 34 -2.42 13.55 2.83
C ALA A 34 -2.90 15.00 2.76
N ASP A 35 -3.84 15.38 3.63
CA ASP A 35 -4.32 16.76 3.73
C ASP A 35 -3.25 17.71 4.30
N ALA A 36 -3.52 19.03 4.22
CA ALA A 36 -2.60 20.05 4.72
C ALA A 36 -2.34 19.89 6.22
N SER A 37 -3.37 19.50 7.00
CA SER A 37 -3.24 19.31 8.45
C SER A 37 -2.32 18.14 8.79
N ALA A 38 -2.42 17.02 8.06
CA ALA A 38 -1.51 15.87 8.23
C ALA A 38 -0.06 16.25 7.91
N LYS A 39 0.18 17.01 6.84
CA LYS A 39 1.51 17.51 6.47
C LYS A 39 2.07 18.47 7.51
N ASP A 40 1.27 19.39 8.04
CA ASP A 40 1.67 20.31 9.10
C ASP A 40 1.98 19.59 10.42
N ASN A 41 1.19 18.57 10.76
CA ASN A 41 1.46 17.70 11.90
C ASN A 41 2.79 16.94 11.76
N LEU A 42 3.07 16.40 10.58
CA LEU A 42 4.34 15.73 10.29
C LEU A 42 5.52 16.70 10.30
N LYS A 43 5.34 17.90 9.75
CA LYS A 43 6.35 18.97 9.84
C LYS A 43 6.65 19.32 11.30
N THR A 44 5.62 19.47 12.11
CA THR A 44 5.76 19.73 13.55
C THR A 44 6.46 18.57 14.26
N ALA A 45 6.09 17.33 13.93
CA ALA A 45 6.73 16.14 14.48
C ALA A 45 8.21 16.04 14.08
N ALA A 46 8.60 16.48 12.90
CA ALA A 46 9.99 16.47 12.42
C ALA A 46 10.89 17.54 13.07
N LYS A 47 10.29 18.53 13.73
CA LYS A 47 11.03 19.66 14.35
C LYS A 47 12.02 19.18 15.40
N GLY A 48 13.27 19.59 15.21
CA GLY A 48 14.39 19.21 16.10
C GLY A 48 14.79 17.73 15.98
N ALA A 49 14.23 17.00 15.01
CA ALA A 49 14.70 15.67 14.64
C ALA A 49 15.55 15.72 13.36
N PHE A 50 15.17 16.53 12.38
CA PHE A 50 15.88 16.65 11.11
C PHE A 50 16.09 18.13 10.74
N ASP A 51 17.13 18.39 9.96
CA ASP A 51 17.52 19.72 9.50
C ASP A 51 16.72 20.14 8.25
N GLY A 52 16.30 19.15 7.44
CA GLY A 52 15.42 19.31 6.31
C GLY A 52 14.52 18.09 6.09
N VAL A 53 13.31 18.31 5.60
CA VAL A 53 12.37 17.23 5.28
C VAL A 53 11.73 17.41 3.91
N LEU A 54 11.40 16.29 3.25
CA LEU A 54 10.52 16.23 2.08
C LEU A 54 9.39 15.25 2.36
N PHE A 55 8.16 15.62 2.01
CA PHE A 55 6.99 14.75 2.12
C PHE A 55 6.59 14.29 0.73
N ILE A 56 6.68 13.00 0.48
CA ILE A 56 6.47 12.40 -0.84
C ILE A 56 5.42 11.29 -0.74
N PRO A 57 4.45 11.20 -1.67
CA PRO A 57 3.47 10.12 -1.68
C PRO A 57 4.13 8.75 -1.71
N GLU A 58 3.71 7.84 -0.80
CA GLU A 58 4.27 6.49 -0.69
C GLU A 58 4.20 5.70 -2.01
N PRO A 59 3.09 5.71 -2.79
CA PRO A 59 3.04 5.01 -4.06
C PRO A 59 4.07 5.51 -5.07
N PHE A 60 4.35 6.82 -5.09
CA PHE A 60 5.40 7.37 -5.96
C PHE A 60 6.81 6.94 -5.52
N LEU A 61 7.07 6.94 -4.22
CA LEU A 61 8.33 6.41 -3.68
C LEU A 61 8.47 4.92 -4.00
N ALA A 62 7.38 4.16 -3.89
CA ALA A 62 7.38 2.75 -4.23
C ALA A 62 7.69 2.52 -5.73
N ALA A 63 7.12 3.34 -6.62
CA ALA A 63 7.42 3.29 -8.06
C ALA A 63 8.90 3.58 -8.35
N LEU A 64 9.45 4.63 -7.73
CA LEU A 64 10.88 4.97 -7.83
C LEU A 64 11.78 3.85 -7.29
N GLY A 65 11.40 3.24 -6.16
CA GLY A 65 12.16 2.14 -5.57
C GLY A 65 12.09 0.85 -6.38
N HIS A 66 10.96 0.62 -7.05
CA HIS A 66 10.74 -0.52 -7.93
C HIS A 66 11.47 -0.39 -9.27
N ARG A 67 11.73 0.83 -9.73
CA ARG A 67 12.42 1.12 -10.99
C ARG A 67 13.81 0.49 -11.04
N ASP A 68 14.06 -0.29 -12.10
CA ASP A 68 15.36 -0.84 -12.43
C ASP A 68 16.07 0.06 -13.45
N GLU A 69 17.01 0.88 -12.97
CA GLU A 69 17.75 1.81 -13.82
C GLU A 69 18.64 1.12 -14.86
N SER A 70 19.02 -0.14 -14.63
CA SER A 70 19.85 -0.90 -15.58
C SER A 70 19.07 -1.32 -16.84
N ARG A 71 17.74 -1.25 -16.79
CA ARG A 71 16.85 -1.64 -17.87
C ARG A 71 16.23 -0.47 -18.64
N LEU A 72 16.59 0.77 -18.33
CA LEU A 72 15.99 1.95 -18.98
C LEU A 72 16.25 2.05 -20.49
N GLU A 73 17.29 1.38 -21.00
CA GLU A 73 17.58 1.28 -22.44
C GLU A 73 16.90 0.04 -23.11
N ASP A 74 16.27 -0.82 -22.33
CA ASP A 74 15.54 -1.99 -22.81
C ASP A 74 14.14 -1.55 -23.29
N SER A 75 13.87 -1.69 -24.59
CA SER A 75 12.58 -1.29 -25.20
C SER A 75 11.38 -2.06 -24.66
N ASP A 76 11.61 -3.25 -24.09
CA ASP A 76 10.57 -4.11 -23.54
C ASP A 76 10.35 -3.87 -22.03
N TYR A 77 11.16 -2.99 -21.43
CA TYR A 77 11.01 -2.64 -20.02
C TYR A 77 9.91 -1.59 -19.82
N GLN A 78 8.90 -1.99 -19.08
CA GLN A 78 7.85 -1.07 -18.63
C GLN A 78 8.35 -0.29 -17.41
N ASP A 79 8.91 0.91 -17.64
CA ASP A 79 9.41 1.78 -16.58
C ASP A 79 8.23 2.23 -15.68
N PRO A 80 8.20 1.85 -14.39
CA PRO A 80 7.11 2.19 -13.49
C PRO A 80 7.02 3.69 -13.20
N VAL A 81 8.07 4.45 -13.48
CA VAL A 81 8.09 5.91 -13.28
C VAL A 81 7.59 6.64 -14.53
N ALA A 82 7.80 6.08 -15.73
CA ALA A 82 7.40 6.71 -16.98
C ALA A 82 5.87 6.72 -17.16
N ASN A 83 5.21 5.59 -16.89
CA ASN A 83 3.75 5.48 -16.96
C ASN A 83 3.29 4.21 -16.23
N SER A 84 2.63 4.35 -15.08
CA SER A 84 2.06 3.24 -14.32
C SER A 84 0.88 3.68 -13.45
N LEU A 85 0.00 2.73 -13.13
CA LEU A 85 -0.92 2.84 -12.02
C LEU A 85 -0.36 2.04 -10.84
N PHE A 86 0.13 2.73 -9.84
CA PHE A 86 0.65 2.12 -8.62
C PHE A 86 -0.46 2.02 -7.58
N ILE A 87 -0.66 0.83 -7.01
CA ILE A 87 -1.71 0.54 -6.02
C ILE A 87 -1.04 -0.05 -4.79
N ASP A 88 -1.06 0.69 -3.68
CA ASP A 88 -0.57 0.22 -2.39
C ASP A 88 -1.72 -0.22 -1.49
N ILE A 89 -1.84 -1.52 -1.28
CA ILE A 89 -2.87 -2.11 -0.42
C ILE A 89 -2.27 -2.30 0.97
N GLY A 90 -2.42 -1.27 1.81
CA GLY A 90 -1.90 -1.21 3.15
C GLY A 90 -2.77 -1.88 4.21
N ALA A 91 -2.53 -1.52 5.48
CA ALA A 91 -3.37 -1.97 6.60
C ALA A 91 -4.62 -1.09 6.76
N GLY A 92 -4.49 0.24 6.70
CA GLY A 92 -5.55 1.21 6.94
C GLY A 92 -6.15 1.81 5.68
N THR A 93 -5.36 1.92 4.61
CA THR A 93 -5.76 2.52 3.34
C THR A 93 -5.33 1.66 2.16
N THR A 94 -6.06 1.79 1.06
CA THR A 94 -5.60 1.41 -0.27
C THR A 94 -5.40 2.68 -1.07
N ASP A 95 -4.17 2.91 -1.48
CA ASP A 95 -3.72 4.14 -2.14
C ASP A 95 -3.43 3.87 -3.61
N PHE A 96 -3.93 4.73 -4.49
CA PHE A 96 -3.79 4.66 -5.93
C PHE A 96 -3.02 5.90 -6.40
N CYS A 97 -2.07 5.71 -7.29
CA CYS A 97 -1.28 6.80 -7.84
C CYS A 97 -0.97 6.57 -9.31
N ILE A 98 -1.36 7.50 -10.16
CA ILE A 98 -0.89 7.58 -11.54
C ILE A 98 0.51 8.20 -11.52
N VAL A 99 1.48 7.49 -12.08
CA VAL A 99 2.87 7.94 -12.20
C VAL A 99 3.18 8.11 -13.69
N GLN A 100 3.56 9.32 -14.10
CA GLN A 100 3.74 9.69 -15.51
C GLN A 100 5.02 10.51 -15.78
N GLY A 101 6.14 10.12 -15.17
CA GLY A 101 7.43 10.77 -15.36
C GLY A 101 7.62 12.08 -14.60
N TYR A 102 6.57 12.57 -13.94
CA TYR A 102 6.59 13.79 -13.12
C TYR A 102 6.03 13.50 -11.72
N PHE A 103 6.19 14.46 -10.83
CA PHE A 103 5.68 14.35 -9.47
C PHE A 103 4.14 14.34 -9.48
N PRO A 104 3.48 13.30 -8.92
CA PRO A 104 2.03 13.18 -8.96
C PRO A 104 1.34 14.36 -8.28
N MET A 105 0.36 14.92 -8.96
CA MET A 105 -0.52 15.95 -8.43
C MET A 105 -1.67 15.30 -7.63
N PRO A 106 -2.42 16.05 -6.80
CA PRO A 106 -3.56 15.51 -6.06
C PRO A 106 -4.59 14.79 -6.92
N GLU A 107 -4.81 15.26 -8.16
CA GLU A 107 -5.71 14.67 -9.16
C GLU A 107 -5.21 13.35 -9.74
N ASP A 108 -3.93 13.04 -9.61
CA ASP A 108 -3.34 11.75 -10.03
C ASP A 108 -3.46 10.68 -8.95
N GLN A 109 -4.12 10.97 -7.83
CA GLN A 109 -4.11 10.16 -6.63
C GLN A 109 -5.51 9.94 -6.07
N LEU A 110 -5.73 8.75 -5.54
CA LEU A 110 -6.94 8.38 -4.81
C LEU A 110 -6.54 7.54 -3.59
N SER A 111 -7.21 7.76 -2.45
CA SER A 111 -7.07 6.93 -1.26
C SER A 111 -8.44 6.50 -0.78
N ILE A 112 -8.59 5.23 -0.43
CA ILE A 112 -9.83 4.71 0.16
C ILE A 112 -9.52 4.05 1.51
N PRO A 113 -10.40 4.21 2.53
CA PRO A 113 -10.22 3.61 3.84
C PRO A 113 -10.70 2.15 3.88
N PHE A 114 -10.59 1.42 2.76
CA PHE A 114 -10.90 0.01 2.67
C PHE A 114 -9.59 -0.75 2.37
N ALA A 115 -9.09 -1.48 3.36
CA ALA A 115 -7.79 -2.14 3.30
C ALA A 115 -7.70 -3.32 4.28
N GLY A 116 -6.51 -3.74 4.67
CA GLY A 116 -6.30 -4.91 5.51
C GLY A 116 -7.05 -4.93 6.83
N ASN A 117 -7.26 -3.80 7.49
CA ASN A 117 -8.01 -3.72 8.75
C ASN A 117 -9.51 -3.94 8.56
N GLU A 118 -10.07 -3.47 7.42
CA GLU A 118 -11.48 -3.69 7.10
C GLU A 118 -11.74 -5.17 6.78
N VAL A 119 -10.82 -5.82 6.07
CA VAL A 119 -10.86 -7.29 5.87
C VAL A 119 -10.81 -8.03 7.21
N ASP A 120 -9.96 -7.60 8.17
CA ASP A 120 -9.92 -8.16 9.52
C ASP A 120 -11.28 -8.00 10.23
N ALA A 121 -11.93 -6.83 10.13
CA ALA A 121 -13.21 -6.55 10.77
C ALA A 121 -14.36 -7.41 10.17
N ILE A 122 -14.41 -7.51 8.83
CA ILE A 122 -15.40 -8.34 8.14
C ILE A 122 -15.22 -9.82 8.53
N LEU A 123 -13.98 -10.31 8.54
CA LEU A 123 -13.66 -11.68 8.93
C LEU A 123 -14.02 -11.97 10.39
N ASP A 124 -13.68 -11.06 11.31
CA ASP A 124 -14.05 -11.21 12.73
C ASP A 124 -15.56 -11.31 12.91
N LYS A 125 -16.30 -10.41 12.25
CA LYS A 125 -17.76 -10.41 12.28
C LYS A 125 -18.34 -11.73 11.74
N ALA A 126 -17.87 -12.20 10.60
CA ALA A 126 -18.33 -13.45 9.99
C ALA A 126 -18.04 -14.68 10.88
N ILE A 127 -16.88 -14.71 11.55
CA ILE A 127 -16.53 -15.78 12.50
C ILE A 127 -17.48 -15.74 13.70
N ARG A 128 -17.74 -14.57 14.31
CA ARG A 128 -18.66 -14.42 15.45
C ARG A 128 -20.09 -14.78 15.10
N GLU A 129 -20.55 -14.47 13.91
CA GLU A 129 -21.89 -14.84 13.44
C GLU A 129 -22.02 -16.37 13.24
N ALA A 130 -21.00 -17.02 12.70
CA ALA A 130 -20.99 -18.46 12.46
C ALA A 130 -20.71 -19.29 13.73
N TYR A 131 -19.96 -18.73 14.68
CA TYR A 131 -19.50 -19.37 15.90
C TYR A 131 -19.64 -18.44 17.12
N PRO A 132 -20.88 -18.21 17.65
CA PRO A 132 -21.11 -17.20 18.68
C PRO A 132 -20.34 -17.43 20.00
N GLU A 133 -19.88 -18.67 20.25
CA GLU A 133 -19.06 -19.04 21.39
C GLU A 133 -17.56 -18.75 21.22
N VAL A 134 -17.14 -18.28 20.02
CA VAL A 134 -15.74 -17.98 19.70
C VAL A 134 -15.50 -16.49 19.90
N ASP A 135 -14.57 -16.16 20.78
CA ASP A 135 -14.07 -14.80 21.00
C ASP A 135 -12.56 -14.77 20.70
N LEU A 136 -12.18 -14.05 19.65
CA LEU A 136 -10.80 -14.00 19.18
C LEU A 136 -10.22 -12.59 19.32
N PRO A 137 -8.97 -12.49 19.78
CA PRO A 137 -8.26 -11.21 19.69
C PRO A 137 -8.00 -10.85 18.22
N VAL A 138 -8.03 -9.56 17.90
CA VAL A 138 -7.79 -9.02 16.54
C VAL A 138 -6.49 -9.55 15.92
N SER A 139 -5.46 -9.73 16.74
CA SER A 139 -4.17 -10.29 16.29
C SER A 139 -4.29 -11.72 15.73
N MET A 140 -5.22 -12.53 16.27
CA MET A 140 -5.46 -13.88 15.78
C MET A 140 -6.26 -13.88 14.47
N VAL A 141 -7.27 -13.03 14.37
CA VAL A 141 -8.04 -12.82 13.13
C VAL A 141 -7.12 -12.36 12.01
N ARG A 142 -6.25 -11.38 12.28
CA ARG A 142 -5.24 -10.90 11.34
C ARG A 142 -4.30 -12.02 10.88
N LYS A 143 -3.83 -12.86 11.80
CA LYS A 143 -2.99 -14.01 11.46
C LYS A 143 -3.72 -14.98 10.53
N PHE A 144 -5.00 -15.24 10.75
CA PHE A 144 -5.80 -16.10 9.87
C PHE A 144 -5.96 -15.49 8.48
N LYS A 145 -6.23 -14.19 8.39
CA LYS A 145 -6.21 -13.48 7.10
C LYS A 145 -4.87 -13.64 6.40
N GLU A 146 -3.76 -13.33 7.07
CA GLU A 146 -2.42 -13.40 6.46
C GLU A 146 -2.06 -14.81 5.98
N GLU A 147 -2.54 -15.86 6.64
CA GLU A 147 -2.24 -17.25 6.29
C GLU A 147 -3.16 -17.83 5.20
N PHE A 148 -4.45 -17.42 5.19
CA PHE A 148 -5.47 -18.08 4.37
C PHE A 148 -6.12 -17.16 3.33
N SER A 149 -5.68 -15.90 3.17
CA SER A 149 -6.30 -14.94 2.25
C SER A 149 -6.20 -15.38 0.79
N TYR A 150 -7.32 -15.23 0.07
CA TYR A 150 -7.46 -15.47 -1.36
C TYR A 150 -8.66 -14.70 -1.93
N VAL A 151 -8.70 -14.53 -3.24
CA VAL A 151 -9.85 -13.99 -3.98
C VAL A 151 -10.24 -14.91 -5.13
N GLY A 152 -11.41 -14.68 -5.70
CA GLY A 152 -12.02 -15.48 -6.77
C GLY A 152 -13.12 -16.38 -6.25
N GLU A 153 -13.23 -17.60 -6.77
CA GLU A 153 -14.27 -18.56 -6.35
C GLU A 153 -14.09 -18.93 -4.87
N ILE A 154 -15.24 -19.00 -4.18
CA ILE A 154 -15.23 -19.29 -2.73
C ILE A 154 -14.79 -20.73 -2.46
N GLU A 155 -13.68 -20.87 -1.79
CA GLU A 155 -13.12 -22.15 -1.37
C GLU A 155 -13.57 -22.54 0.05
N SER A 156 -13.86 -23.81 0.25
CA SER A 156 -14.08 -24.40 1.59
C SER A 156 -12.83 -25.19 2.02
N GLY A 157 -12.64 -25.36 3.33
CA GLY A 157 -11.63 -26.28 3.87
C GLY A 157 -10.51 -25.63 4.66
N ALA A 158 -10.37 -24.31 4.71
CA ALA A 158 -9.46 -23.66 5.63
C ALA A 158 -9.98 -23.81 7.07
N ARG A 159 -9.34 -24.70 7.84
CA ARG A 159 -9.72 -25.01 9.23
C ARG A 159 -8.64 -24.59 10.19
N VAL A 160 -9.04 -23.81 11.20
CA VAL A 160 -8.14 -23.34 12.25
C VAL A 160 -8.56 -23.89 13.61
N LYS A 161 -7.60 -23.98 14.54
CA LYS A 161 -7.87 -24.33 15.93
C LYS A 161 -7.95 -23.04 16.74
N VAL A 162 -9.05 -22.86 17.45
CA VAL A 162 -9.29 -21.71 18.33
C VAL A 162 -9.61 -22.18 19.76
N PRO A 163 -9.26 -21.42 20.80
CA PRO A 163 -9.65 -21.74 22.17
C PRO A 163 -11.12 -21.38 22.39
N VAL A 164 -11.90 -22.34 22.91
CA VAL A 164 -13.26 -22.11 23.40
C VAL A 164 -13.32 -22.70 24.79
N GLU A 165 -13.61 -21.90 25.81
CA GLU A 165 -13.63 -22.32 27.23
C GLU A 165 -12.36 -23.10 27.65
N GLY A 166 -11.18 -22.66 27.13
CA GLY A 166 -9.89 -23.29 27.41
C GLY A 166 -9.62 -24.59 26.64
N LYS A 167 -10.52 -25.04 25.76
CA LYS A 167 -10.35 -26.24 24.93
C LYS A 167 -10.16 -25.90 23.47
N PRO A 168 -9.29 -26.62 22.72
CA PRO A 168 -9.10 -26.38 21.31
C PRO A 168 -10.33 -26.86 20.50
N ARG A 169 -10.95 -25.95 19.77
CA ARG A 169 -12.04 -26.23 18.82
C ARG A 169 -11.56 -25.98 17.39
N LYS A 170 -11.95 -26.82 16.43
CA LYS A 170 -11.74 -26.60 15.02
C LYS A 170 -12.93 -25.83 14.44
N ILE A 171 -12.66 -24.73 13.78
CA ILE A 171 -13.65 -23.96 13.01
C ILE A 171 -13.22 -23.87 11.55
N GLU A 172 -14.18 -23.72 10.65
CA GLU A 172 -13.96 -23.52 9.23
C GLU A 172 -14.06 -22.01 8.94
N ILE A 173 -13.06 -21.42 8.28
CA ILE A 173 -12.98 -19.98 7.99
C ILE A 173 -12.78 -19.66 6.51
N GLY A 174 -12.60 -20.67 5.65
CA GLY A 174 -12.25 -20.47 4.24
C GLY A 174 -13.25 -19.57 3.51
N LYS A 175 -14.55 -19.87 3.67
CA LYS A 175 -15.62 -19.05 3.09
C LYS A 175 -15.56 -17.60 3.58
N ALA A 176 -15.46 -17.38 4.88
CA ALA A 176 -15.44 -16.05 5.48
C ALA A 176 -14.21 -15.23 5.02
N VAL A 177 -13.04 -15.87 4.94
CA VAL A 177 -11.81 -15.23 4.43
C VAL A 177 -11.97 -14.84 2.97
N GLY A 178 -12.49 -15.75 2.12
CA GLY A 178 -12.70 -15.49 0.71
C GLY A 178 -13.70 -14.36 0.46
N GLU A 179 -14.81 -14.34 1.18
CA GLU A 179 -15.81 -13.27 1.08
C GLU A 179 -15.21 -11.91 1.48
N ALA A 180 -14.53 -11.83 2.62
CA ALA A 180 -13.89 -10.59 3.07
C ALA A 180 -12.80 -10.07 2.09
N CYS A 181 -12.00 -10.97 1.51
CA CYS A 181 -11.00 -10.59 0.52
C CYS A 181 -11.62 -10.19 -0.83
N ASN A 182 -12.72 -10.83 -1.25
CA ASN A 182 -13.44 -10.44 -2.45
C ASN A 182 -14.11 -9.07 -2.32
N ASP A 183 -14.49 -8.64 -1.12
CA ASP A 183 -14.97 -7.26 -0.88
C ASP A 183 -13.84 -6.25 -1.12
N LEU A 184 -12.63 -6.52 -0.63
CA LEU A 184 -11.45 -5.69 -0.92
C LEU A 184 -11.13 -5.65 -2.43
N LEU A 185 -11.24 -6.78 -3.12
CA LEU A 185 -11.02 -6.84 -4.57
C LEU A 185 -12.03 -5.97 -5.32
N ARG A 186 -13.32 -6.00 -4.95
CA ARG A 186 -14.37 -5.18 -5.57
C ARG A 186 -14.11 -3.69 -5.35
N GLU A 187 -13.83 -3.27 -4.12
CA GLU A 187 -13.52 -1.87 -3.80
C GLU A 187 -12.25 -1.39 -4.54
N THR A 188 -11.25 -2.26 -4.67
CA THR A 188 -10.04 -1.96 -5.44
C THR A 188 -10.38 -1.81 -6.93
N PHE A 189 -11.16 -2.72 -7.51
CA PHE A 189 -11.58 -2.67 -8.92
C PHE A 189 -12.39 -1.39 -9.22
N ASP A 190 -13.37 -1.05 -8.40
CA ASP A 190 -14.18 0.16 -8.57
C ASP A 190 -13.32 1.44 -8.45
N SER A 191 -12.30 1.41 -7.61
CA SER A 191 -11.36 2.52 -7.46
C SER A 191 -10.39 2.63 -8.64
N VAL A 192 -9.91 1.50 -9.18
CA VAL A 192 -9.10 1.47 -10.41
C VAL A 192 -9.87 2.10 -11.57
N ARG A 193 -11.16 1.77 -11.75
CA ARG A 193 -12.01 2.38 -12.80
C ARG A 193 -12.10 3.90 -12.65
N LYS A 194 -12.27 4.40 -11.42
CA LYS A 194 -12.31 5.85 -11.15
C LYS A 194 -10.98 6.51 -11.52
N VAL A 195 -9.87 5.92 -11.11
CA VAL A 195 -8.52 6.47 -11.37
C VAL A 195 -8.19 6.43 -12.87
N ILE A 196 -8.51 5.35 -13.57
CA ILE A 196 -8.34 5.27 -15.03
C ILE A 196 -9.16 6.36 -15.74
N ALA A 197 -10.38 6.64 -15.26
CA ALA A 197 -11.23 7.70 -15.83
C ALA A 197 -10.68 9.12 -15.60
N MET A 198 -9.80 9.31 -14.63
CA MET A 198 -9.11 10.58 -14.38
C MET A 198 -7.88 10.77 -15.29
N ALA A 199 -7.31 9.67 -15.81
CA ALA A 199 -6.15 9.70 -16.65
C ALA A 199 -6.43 10.33 -18.02
N SER A 200 -5.39 10.92 -18.64
CA SER A 200 -5.52 11.45 -20.00
C SER A 200 -5.78 10.31 -21.00
N SER A 201 -6.59 10.56 -22.04
CA SER A 201 -6.88 9.57 -23.07
C SER A 201 -5.63 9.05 -23.80
N GLN A 202 -4.55 9.83 -23.81
CA GLN A 202 -3.28 9.43 -24.43
C GLN A 202 -2.46 8.45 -23.56
N SER A 203 -2.66 8.46 -22.23
CA SER A 203 -1.90 7.65 -21.28
C SER A 203 -2.62 6.38 -20.84
N VAL A 204 -3.95 6.32 -20.95
CA VAL A 204 -4.78 5.20 -20.46
C VAL A 204 -4.26 3.84 -20.95
N PHE A 205 -3.94 3.72 -22.23
CA PHE A 205 -3.48 2.44 -22.79
C PHE A 205 -2.18 1.96 -22.14
N ALA A 206 -1.21 2.85 -21.95
CA ALA A 206 0.06 2.50 -21.31
C ALA A 206 -0.10 2.27 -19.80
N LEU A 207 -1.01 2.99 -19.12
CA LEU A 207 -1.35 2.74 -17.72
C LEU A 207 -1.95 1.37 -17.51
N LEU A 208 -2.87 0.95 -18.39
CA LEU A 208 -3.48 -0.38 -18.32
C LEU A 208 -2.45 -1.50 -18.45
N GLN A 209 -1.41 -1.31 -19.23
CA GLN A 209 -0.33 -2.29 -19.39
C GLN A 209 0.70 -2.28 -18.26
N ASN A 210 0.58 -1.39 -17.28
CA ASN A 210 1.53 -1.26 -16.17
C ASN A 210 0.82 -0.95 -14.85
N ILE A 211 -0.09 -1.83 -14.43
CA ILE A 211 -0.75 -1.76 -13.11
C ILE A 211 0.09 -2.56 -12.12
N ILE A 212 0.59 -1.91 -11.09
CA ILE A 212 1.54 -2.48 -10.13
C ILE A 212 0.93 -2.49 -8.73
N LEU A 213 0.76 -3.68 -8.16
CA LEU A 213 0.28 -3.86 -6.80
C LEU A 213 1.45 -3.94 -5.81
N THR A 214 1.33 -3.24 -4.70
CA THR A 214 2.27 -3.30 -3.57
C THR A 214 1.52 -3.35 -2.23
N GLY A 215 2.25 -3.32 -1.13
CA GLY A 215 1.67 -3.45 0.20
C GLY A 215 1.34 -4.87 0.62
N GLY A 216 0.84 -5.01 1.84
CA GLY A 216 0.50 -6.33 2.42
C GLY A 216 -0.62 -7.05 1.68
N GLY A 217 -1.63 -6.31 1.24
CA GLY A 217 -2.80 -6.84 0.52
C GLY A 217 -2.48 -7.38 -0.87
N SER A 218 -1.42 -6.90 -1.52
CA SER A 218 -0.97 -7.44 -2.81
C SER A 218 -0.57 -8.93 -2.76
N ARG A 219 -0.36 -9.46 -1.56
CA ARG A 219 0.00 -10.86 -1.31
C ARG A 219 -1.20 -11.80 -1.18
N ILE A 220 -2.41 -11.27 -1.17
CA ILE A 220 -3.63 -12.08 -1.20
C ILE A 220 -3.58 -12.94 -2.47
N ARG A 221 -3.73 -14.24 -2.28
CA ARG A 221 -3.63 -15.22 -3.37
C ARG A 221 -4.64 -14.88 -4.48
N ASN A 222 -4.19 -14.90 -5.73
CA ASN A 222 -4.92 -14.61 -6.96
C ASN A 222 -5.38 -13.14 -7.11
N PHE A 223 -4.99 -12.20 -6.23
CA PHE A 223 -5.52 -10.83 -6.28
C PHE A 223 -5.20 -10.12 -7.60
N ALA A 224 -3.97 -10.19 -8.08
CA ALA A 224 -3.57 -9.58 -9.35
C ALA A 224 -4.31 -10.20 -10.55
N GLN A 225 -4.41 -11.54 -10.57
CA GLN A 225 -5.08 -12.28 -11.64
C GLN A 225 -6.58 -11.95 -11.70
N GLU A 226 -7.24 -11.91 -10.54
CA GLU A 226 -8.68 -11.61 -10.48
C GLU A 226 -8.96 -10.14 -10.79
N LEU A 227 -8.12 -9.21 -10.34
CA LEU A 227 -8.25 -7.80 -10.73
C LEU A 227 -8.08 -7.63 -12.25
N GLN A 228 -7.09 -8.29 -12.84
CA GLN A 228 -6.89 -8.28 -14.29
C GLN A 228 -8.08 -8.88 -15.04
N ARG A 229 -8.63 -9.99 -14.55
CA ARG A 229 -9.82 -10.63 -15.12
C ARG A 229 -11.03 -9.70 -15.09
N LEU A 230 -11.28 -9.05 -13.97
CA LEU A 230 -12.38 -8.08 -13.83
C LEU A 230 -12.25 -6.89 -14.79
N LEU A 231 -11.03 -6.39 -14.98
CA LEU A 231 -10.77 -5.31 -15.94
C LEU A 231 -11.04 -5.77 -17.38
N LEU A 232 -10.62 -6.97 -17.76
CA LEU A 232 -10.92 -7.55 -19.07
C LEU A 232 -12.42 -7.72 -19.29
N GLU A 233 -13.16 -8.21 -18.30
CA GLU A 233 -14.61 -8.41 -18.37
C GLU A 233 -15.39 -7.08 -18.45
N ASP A 234 -14.86 -6.02 -17.84
CA ASP A 234 -15.43 -4.67 -17.94
C ASP A 234 -15.09 -3.96 -19.27
N GLY A 235 -14.31 -4.62 -20.16
CA GLY A 235 -14.02 -4.15 -21.51
C GLY A 235 -12.73 -3.36 -21.66
N TYR A 236 -11.85 -3.34 -20.65
CA TYR A 236 -10.54 -2.73 -20.81
C TYR A 236 -9.63 -3.61 -21.68
N GLU A 237 -8.90 -2.99 -22.60
CA GLU A 237 -8.04 -3.69 -23.56
C GLU A 237 -6.66 -3.99 -22.95
N ASN A 238 -6.30 -5.28 -22.93
CA ASN A 238 -4.98 -5.78 -22.54
C ASN A 238 -4.44 -5.25 -21.21
N PRO A 239 -5.23 -5.20 -20.11
CA PRO A 239 -4.69 -4.80 -18.83
C PRO A 239 -3.64 -5.81 -18.37
N LEU A 240 -2.53 -5.31 -17.80
CA LEU A 240 -1.51 -6.13 -17.18
C LEU A 240 -1.36 -5.72 -15.71
N VAL A 241 -1.73 -6.63 -14.81
CA VAL A 241 -1.62 -6.42 -13.37
C VAL A 241 -0.51 -7.28 -12.81
N THR A 242 0.49 -6.63 -12.23
CA THR A 242 1.66 -7.29 -11.65
C THR A 242 1.76 -7.00 -10.15
N VAL A 243 2.42 -7.89 -9.41
CA VAL A 243 2.76 -7.66 -8.00
C VAL A 243 4.22 -7.27 -7.93
N ALA A 244 4.52 -6.14 -7.30
CA ALA A 244 5.88 -5.75 -6.98
C ALA A 244 6.54 -6.86 -6.14
N ALA A 245 7.84 -7.09 -6.32
CA ALA A 245 8.55 -8.23 -5.74
C ALA A 245 8.20 -8.47 -4.26
N ARG A 246 8.29 -9.73 -3.80
CA ARG A 246 7.90 -10.18 -2.45
C ARG A 246 8.46 -9.34 -1.30
N GLU A 247 9.60 -8.69 -1.52
CA GLU A 247 10.24 -7.76 -0.58
C GLU A 247 9.95 -6.29 -0.96
N SER A 248 8.69 -5.95 -1.22
CA SER A 248 8.28 -4.58 -1.57
C SER A 248 8.44 -3.56 -0.42
N LYS A 249 8.56 -4.01 0.83
CA LYS A 249 8.78 -3.12 1.99
C LYS A 249 9.95 -2.14 1.82
N PRO A 250 11.12 -2.51 1.23
CA PRO A 250 12.20 -1.55 1.02
C PRO A 250 11.95 -0.57 -0.14
N PHE A 251 10.97 -0.76 -1.03
CA PHE A 251 10.81 0.10 -2.20
C PHE A 251 10.52 1.55 -1.84
N VAL A 252 9.64 1.81 -0.87
CA VAL A 252 9.38 3.18 -0.39
C VAL A 252 10.68 3.81 0.14
N ALA A 253 11.45 3.08 0.95
CA ALA A 253 12.72 3.57 1.47
C ALA A 253 13.79 3.74 0.39
N LEU A 254 13.87 2.83 -0.59
CA LEU A 254 14.78 2.94 -1.73
C LEU A 254 14.41 4.14 -2.63
N GLY A 255 13.12 4.34 -2.89
CA GLY A 255 12.64 5.51 -3.61
C GLY A 255 12.93 6.80 -2.85
N ALA A 256 12.71 6.83 -1.54
CA ALA A 256 13.04 7.95 -0.68
C ALA A 256 14.54 8.29 -0.73
N MET A 257 15.40 7.29 -0.73
CA MET A 257 16.84 7.46 -0.89
C MET A 257 17.21 8.04 -2.26
N LYS A 258 16.55 7.58 -3.35
CA LYS A 258 16.75 8.15 -4.69
C LYS A 258 16.34 9.61 -4.75
N VAL A 259 15.17 9.96 -4.18
CA VAL A 259 14.73 11.36 -4.05
C VAL A 259 15.72 12.18 -3.25
N ALA A 260 16.16 11.70 -2.08
CA ALA A 260 17.10 12.42 -1.22
C ALA A 260 18.42 12.74 -1.93
N ARG A 261 18.92 11.82 -2.76
CA ARG A 261 20.16 12.03 -3.53
C ARG A 261 20.01 13.00 -4.71
N ALA A 262 18.79 13.13 -5.25
CA ALA A 262 18.50 14.01 -6.39
C ALA A 262 17.96 15.38 -5.96
N ALA A 263 17.54 15.54 -4.71
CA ALA A 263 16.97 16.77 -4.19
C ALA A 263 18.02 17.88 -4.10
N ARG A 264 17.63 19.07 -4.56
CA ARG A 264 18.45 20.29 -4.42
C ARG A 264 18.22 20.92 -3.06
N ASP A 265 19.18 21.72 -2.60
CA ASP A 265 19.14 22.39 -1.28
C ASP A 265 17.89 23.27 -1.10
N ASP A 266 17.41 23.90 -2.18
CA ASP A 266 16.24 24.77 -2.19
C ASP A 266 14.89 24.02 -2.05
N GLN A 267 14.88 22.72 -2.21
CA GLN A 267 13.68 21.88 -2.10
C GLN A 267 13.38 21.43 -0.67
N TRP A 268 14.39 21.40 0.20
CA TRP A 268 14.22 20.94 1.57
C TRP A 268 13.43 21.93 2.42
N ILE A 269 12.38 21.42 3.06
CA ILE A 269 11.57 22.18 4.00
C ILE A 269 12.26 22.13 5.37
N ARG A 270 12.55 23.27 5.97
CA ARG A 270 13.00 23.33 7.37
C ARG A 270 11.80 23.17 8.28
N PRO A 271 11.75 22.11 9.13
CA PRO A 271 10.62 21.83 10.00
C PRO A 271 10.52 22.75 11.22
#